data_25c426b4b7f9ba3841d5e14817a6b169
#
_entry.id   25c426b4b7f9ba3841d5e14817a6b169
#
_cell.length_a   1.000
_cell.length_b   1.000
_cell.length_c   1.000
_cell.angle_alpha   90.00
_cell.angle_beta   90.00
_cell.angle_gamma   90.00
#
_symmetry.space_group_name_H-M   'P 1'
#
loop_
_entity.id
_entity.type
_entity.pdbx_description
1 polymer ?
#
loop_
_entity_poly.entity_id
_entity_poly.type
_entity_poly.pdbx_seq_one_letter_code
_entity_poly.pdbx_strand_id
1 'polypeptide(L)'
;MKIIKRLISVTMVCVMLISVTACGGTDRDEEARKLDIETPVTINVWYDNKDYERYLNTVASGLKAANNLITVNPVYIEAQDIIDTLYTETVRNNNAPDVYLMSAENSDKAYLLGLMLENDSYGDIYNENIYGKAAIKSASYKGKLYGYPVSFDMPVMVYNKKYASSVDSYYEIKQISDNYQVTEENQNIKKVFD
;
A
#
# COMPACT_ATOMS: atom_id res chain seq x y z
N MET A 1 48.43 27.96 35.37
CA MET A 1 47.15 28.54 34.85
C MET A 1 47.00 28.44 33.32
N LYS A 2 48.04 28.63 32.49
CA LYS A 2 47.98 28.52 31.02
C LYS A 2 47.77 27.08 30.51
N ILE A 3 48.30 26.06 31.19
CA ILE A 3 48.18 24.63 30.79
C ILE A 3 46.77 24.11 31.05
N ILE A 4 46.12 24.46 32.15
CA ILE A 4 44.78 24.06 32.50
C ILE A 4 43.75 24.62 31.51
N LYS A 5 43.92 25.88 31.07
CA LYS A 5 43.03 26.48 30.03
C LYS A 5 43.17 25.80 28.67
N ARG A 6 44.37 25.32 28.30
CA ARG A 6 44.57 24.54 27.08
C ARG A 6 43.98 23.14 27.17
N LEU A 7 44.04 22.46 28.31
CA LEU A 7 43.40 21.17 28.51
C LEU A 7 41.88 21.29 28.44
N ILE A 8 41.28 22.28 29.07
CA ILE A 8 39.84 22.53 29.02
C ILE A 8 39.35 22.84 27.59
N SER A 9 40.14 23.60 26.83
CA SER A 9 39.81 23.91 25.43
C SER A 9 39.88 22.66 24.53
N VAL A 10 40.85 21.77 24.71
CA VAL A 10 40.96 20.54 23.94
C VAL A 10 39.83 19.53 24.28
N THR A 11 39.48 19.39 25.56
CA THR A 11 38.37 18.54 25.97
C THR A 11 37.01 19.05 25.46
N MET A 12 36.82 20.38 25.42
CA MET A 12 35.58 20.96 24.90
C MET A 12 35.44 20.79 23.37
N VAL A 13 36.53 20.83 22.61
CA VAL A 13 36.57 20.55 21.17
C VAL A 13 36.31 19.04 20.89
N CYS A 14 36.86 18.13 21.70
CA CYS A 14 36.60 16.71 21.58
C CYS A 14 35.14 16.36 21.87
N VAL A 15 34.51 17.00 22.86
CA VAL A 15 33.08 16.80 23.19
C VAL A 15 32.16 17.31 22.07
N MET A 16 32.53 18.43 21.39
CA MET A 16 31.76 18.93 20.23
C MET A 16 31.91 18.05 18.99
N LEU A 17 33.01 17.33 18.82
CA LEU A 17 33.21 16.42 17.70
C LEU A 17 32.43 15.11 17.84
N ILE A 18 32.05 14.71 19.07
CA ILE A 18 31.26 13.52 19.34
C ILE A 18 29.76 13.79 19.13
N SER A 19 29.31 15.04 19.16
CA SER A 19 27.88 15.39 19.01
C SER A 19 27.40 15.51 17.55
N VAL A 20 28.30 15.38 16.55
CA VAL A 20 27.93 15.46 15.13
C VAL A 20 27.59 14.09 14.52
N THR A 21 27.83 12.99 15.25
CA THR A 21 27.49 11.62 14.79
C THR A 21 26.12 11.12 15.27
N ALA A 22 25.28 11.97 15.87
CA ALA A 22 23.93 11.61 16.32
C ALA A 22 22.82 12.05 15.35
N CYS A 23 23.15 12.30 14.07
CA CYS A 23 22.17 12.20 12.98
C CYS A 23 22.33 10.82 12.35
N GLY A 24 22.18 9.78 13.16
CA GLY A 24 21.84 8.46 12.67
C GLY A 24 20.43 8.58 12.11
N GLY A 25 20.32 8.79 10.79
CA GLY A 25 19.19 8.23 10.09
C GLY A 25 19.12 6.78 10.55
N THR A 26 17.96 6.31 10.89
CA THR A 26 17.71 4.89 10.92
C THR A 26 18.13 4.39 9.53
N ASP A 27 19.36 3.94 9.40
CA ASP A 27 19.68 2.86 8.51
C ASP A 27 18.74 1.74 8.98
N ARG A 28 17.52 1.75 8.46
CA ARG A 28 16.87 0.49 8.20
C ARG A 28 17.91 -0.19 7.35
N ASP A 29 18.57 -1.16 7.94
CA ASP A 29 19.25 -2.18 7.22
C ASP A 29 18.20 -2.78 6.30
N GLU A 30 18.02 -2.14 5.14
CA GLU A 30 17.71 -2.80 3.90
C GLU A 30 18.92 -3.68 3.60
N GLU A 31 19.20 -4.62 4.47
CA GLU A 31 19.59 -5.92 4.01
C GLU A 31 18.40 -6.34 3.13
N ALA A 32 18.49 -5.92 1.85
CA ALA A 32 17.63 -6.44 0.81
C ALA A 32 17.64 -7.93 1.07
N ARG A 33 16.52 -8.49 1.61
CA ARG A 33 16.42 -9.91 1.94
C ARG A 33 16.86 -10.61 0.68
N LYS A 34 18.09 -11.06 0.68
CA LYS A 34 18.71 -11.65 -0.49
C LYS A 34 17.88 -12.89 -0.75
N LEU A 35 17.05 -12.81 -1.78
CA LEU A 35 16.28 -13.97 -2.21
C LEU A 35 17.32 -15.02 -2.58
N ASP A 36 17.55 -15.95 -1.68
CA ASP A 36 18.52 -17.05 -1.85
C ASP A 36 17.90 -18.11 -2.76
N ILE A 37 17.74 -17.71 -4.02
CA ILE A 37 17.18 -18.55 -5.07
C ILE A 37 18.35 -19.12 -5.86
N GLU A 38 18.56 -20.42 -5.69
CA GLU A 38 19.65 -21.16 -6.35
C GLU A 38 19.22 -21.79 -7.69
N THR A 39 17.93 -21.93 -7.92
CA THR A 39 17.36 -22.52 -9.14
C THR A 39 16.41 -21.56 -9.85
N PRO A 40 16.32 -21.61 -11.20
CA PRO A 40 15.38 -20.76 -11.92
C PRO A 40 13.94 -20.96 -11.45
N VAL A 41 13.26 -19.85 -11.16
CA VAL A 41 11.86 -19.83 -10.77
C VAL A 41 11.08 -18.88 -11.68
N THR A 42 9.87 -19.31 -12.05
CA THR A 42 8.91 -18.49 -12.78
C THR A 42 7.68 -18.29 -11.89
N ILE A 43 7.24 -17.05 -11.74
CA ILE A 43 6.08 -16.65 -10.94
C ILE A 43 5.06 -16.07 -11.90
N ASN A 44 3.92 -16.74 -12.05
CA ASN A 44 2.79 -16.26 -12.86
C ASN A 44 1.88 -15.38 -12.00
N VAL A 45 1.70 -14.13 -12.42
CA VAL A 45 0.89 -13.14 -11.70
C VAL A 45 -0.31 -12.79 -12.57
N TRP A 46 -1.51 -13.18 -12.14
CA TRP A 46 -2.73 -12.83 -12.85
C TRP A 46 -3.32 -11.52 -12.36
N TYR A 47 -3.85 -10.71 -13.28
CA TYR A 47 -4.51 -9.46 -12.98
C TYR A 47 -5.59 -9.15 -14.04
N ASP A 48 -6.65 -8.43 -13.62
CA ASP A 48 -7.81 -8.09 -14.43
C ASP A 48 -7.97 -6.58 -14.71
N ASN A 49 -7.14 -5.74 -14.09
CA ASN A 49 -7.13 -4.30 -14.34
C ASN A 49 -5.85 -3.89 -15.09
N LYS A 50 -6.01 -3.39 -16.30
CA LYS A 50 -4.90 -2.94 -17.18
C LYS A 50 -4.04 -1.82 -16.58
N ASP A 51 -4.56 -1.06 -15.62
CA ASP A 51 -3.80 -0.01 -14.95
C ASP A 51 -2.57 -0.58 -14.18
N TYR A 52 -2.62 -1.84 -13.79
CA TYR A 52 -1.51 -2.53 -13.14
C TYR A 52 -0.43 -3.03 -14.10
N GLU A 53 -0.70 -3.10 -15.40
CA GLU A 53 0.23 -3.67 -16.39
C GLU A 53 1.62 -3.04 -16.33
N ARG A 54 1.68 -1.71 -16.34
CA ARG A 54 2.95 -0.98 -16.27
C ARG A 54 3.70 -1.24 -14.96
N TYR A 55 2.98 -1.25 -13.86
CA TYR A 55 3.56 -1.51 -12.54
C TYR A 55 4.14 -2.92 -12.48
N LEU A 56 3.37 -3.93 -12.85
CA LEU A 56 3.79 -5.33 -12.81
C LEU A 56 4.99 -5.60 -13.73
N ASN A 57 5.01 -5.04 -14.93
CA ASN A 57 6.15 -5.14 -15.83
C ASN A 57 7.41 -4.46 -15.28
N THR A 58 7.25 -3.36 -14.57
CA THR A 58 8.38 -2.67 -13.90
C THR A 58 8.93 -3.54 -12.78
N VAL A 59 8.07 -4.11 -11.93
CA VAL A 59 8.47 -5.01 -10.86
C VAL A 59 9.14 -6.27 -11.42
N ALA A 60 8.57 -6.89 -12.45
CA ALA A 60 9.15 -8.06 -13.12
C ALA A 60 10.55 -7.79 -13.63
N SER A 61 10.75 -6.64 -14.29
CA SER A 61 12.05 -6.22 -14.80
C SER A 61 13.06 -5.97 -13.69
N GLY A 62 12.63 -5.32 -12.59
CA GLY A 62 13.46 -5.05 -11.43
C GLY A 62 13.92 -6.33 -10.72
N LEU A 63 13.00 -7.28 -10.50
CA LEU A 63 13.34 -8.57 -9.90
C LEU A 63 14.29 -9.39 -10.78
N LYS A 64 14.08 -9.39 -12.10
CA LYS A 64 14.99 -10.05 -13.04
C LYS A 64 16.39 -9.44 -13.04
N ALA A 65 16.47 -8.10 -12.89
CA ALA A 65 17.76 -7.41 -12.79
C ALA A 65 18.47 -7.69 -11.46
N ALA A 66 17.72 -7.82 -10.37
CA ALA A 66 18.27 -8.14 -9.05
C ALA A 66 18.74 -9.60 -8.95
N ASN A 67 18.00 -10.54 -9.55
CA ASN A 67 18.36 -11.94 -9.63
C ASN A 67 17.86 -12.52 -10.96
N ASN A 68 18.80 -12.92 -11.82
CA ASN A 68 18.52 -13.44 -13.16
C ASN A 68 17.81 -14.81 -13.16
N LEU A 69 17.77 -15.50 -12.03
CA LEU A 69 17.03 -16.75 -11.86
C LEU A 69 15.54 -16.53 -11.64
N ILE A 70 15.12 -15.29 -11.35
CA ILE A 70 13.71 -14.95 -11.14
C ILE A 70 13.10 -14.47 -12.46
N THR A 71 11.99 -15.07 -12.84
CA THR A 71 11.14 -14.58 -13.93
C THR A 71 9.74 -14.37 -13.38
N VAL A 72 9.24 -13.14 -13.45
CA VAL A 72 7.84 -12.84 -13.17
C VAL A 72 7.12 -12.67 -14.50
N ASN A 73 6.02 -13.37 -14.65
CA ASN A 73 5.18 -13.38 -15.85
C ASN A 73 3.80 -12.78 -15.53
N PRO A 74 3.58 -11.48 -15.75
CA PRO A 74 2.27 -10.86 -15.61
C PRO A 74 1.34 -11.34 -16.73
N VAL A 75 0.17 -11.85 -16.37
CA VAL A 75 -0.85 -12.36 -17.29
C VAL A 75 -2.13 -11.60 -17.09
N TYR A 76 -2.53 -10.82 -18.10
CA TYR A 76 -3.81 -10.13 -18.09
C TYR A 76 -4.94 -11.13 -18.37
N ILE A 77 -5.94 -11.14 -17.49
CA ILE A 77 -7.15 -11.97 -17.61
C ILE A 77 -8.33 -11.04 -17.90
N GLU A 78 -8.86 -11.10 -19.10
CA GLU A 78 -10.09 -10.42 -19.45
C GLU A 78 -11.27 -11.23 -18.91
N ALA A 79 -11.65 -10.96 -17.67
CA ALA A 79 -12.70 -11.69 -17.00
C ALA A 79 -13.72 -10.73 -16.39
N GLN A 80 -15.02 -11.05 -16.56
CA GLN A 80 -16.08 -10.36 -15.81
C GLN A 80 -16.02 -10.71 -14.33
N ASP A 81 -15.54 -11.90 -14.00
CA ASP A 81 -15.33 -12.39 -12.64
C ASP A 81 -14.01 -13.17 -12.59
N ILE A 82 -12.98 -12.52 -12.10
CA ILE A 82 -11.65 -13.13 -11.97
C ILE A 82 -11.67 -14.34 -11.03
N ILE A 83 -12.50 -14.33 -9.99
CA ILE A 83 -12.56 -15.41 -9.01
C ILE A 83 -13.16 -16.68 -9.63
N ASP A 84 -14.20 -16.57 -10.45
CA ASP A 84 -14.76 -17.71 -11.14
C ASP A 84 -13.81 -18.29 -12.20
N THR A 85 -13.10 -17.41 -12.88
CA THR A 85 -12.06 -17.82 -13.84
C THR A 85 -10.92 -18.53 -13.10
N LEU A 86 -10.42 -17.92 -12.02
CA LEU A 86 -9.38 -18.50 -11.19
C LEU A 86 -9.77 -19.88 -10.63
N TYR A 87 -10.99 -20.01 -10.09
CA TYR A 87 -11.49 -21.27 -9.61
C TYR A 87 -11.54 -22.34 -10.71
N THR A 88 -12.05 -21.98 -11.86
CA THR A 88 -12.15 -22.90 -13.01
C THR A 88 -10.79 -23.38 -13.48
N GLU A 89 -9.85 -22.46 -13.66
CA GLU A 89 -8.49 -22.76 -14.10
C GLU A 89 -7.72 -23.59 -13.06
N THR A 90 -7.86 -23.26 -11.79
CA THR A 90 -7.20 -23.99 -10.71
C THR A 90 -7.74 -25.40 -10.56
N VAL A 91 -9.07 -25.57 -10.50
CA VAL A 91 -9.68 -26.87 -10.15
C VAL A 91 -9.86 -27.77 -11.35
N ARG A 92 -10.19 -27.22 -12.52
CA ARG A 92 -10.50 -28.02 -13.71
C ARG A 92 -9.33 -28.17 -14.68
N ASN A 93 -8.54 -27.13 -14.84
CA ASN A 93 -7.50 -27.09 -15.85
C ASN A 93 -6.09 -27.28 -15.29
N ASN A 94 -5.97 -27.32 -13.96
CA ASN A 94 -4.67 -27.39 -13.25
C ASN A 94 -3.69 -26.29 -13.73
N ASN A 95 -4.24 -25.09 -13.98
CA ASN A 95 -3.52 -23.92 -14.47
C ASN A 95 -3.70 -22.75 -13.50
N ALA A 96 -3.23 -22.93 -12.28
CA ALA A 96 -3.28 -21.89 -11.27
C ALA A 96 -2.16 -20.86 -11.45
N PRO A 97 -2.41 -19.58 -11.23
CA PRO A 97 -1.34 -18.61 -11.03
C PRO A 97 -0.68 -18.81 -9.67
N ASP A 98 0.55 -18.35 -9.53
CA ASP A 98 1.25 -18.31 -8.25
C ASP A 98 0.75 -17.17 -7.38
N VAL A 99 0.39 -16.06 -8.02
CA VAL A 99 -0.15 -14.85 -7.39
C VAL A 99 -1.26 -14.28 -8.28
N TYR A 100 -2.26 -13.68 -7.68
CA TYR A 100 -3.27 -12.93 -8.43
C TYR A 100 -3.69 -11.66 -7.70
N LEU A 101 -4.04 -10.62 -8.47
CA LEU A 101 -4.60 -9.38 -7.97
C LEU A 101 -6.12 -9.45 -8.01
N MET A 102 -6.75 -8.99 -6.95
CA MET A 102 -8.21 -8.91 -6.88
C MET A 102 -8.66 -7.72 -6.04
N SER A 103 -9.89 -7.29 -6.23
CA SER A 103 -10.55 -6.37 -5.30
C SER A 103 -10.86 -7.06 -3.97
N ALA A 104 -10.70 -6.33 -2.86
CA ALA A 104 -10.98 -6.85 -1.52
C ALA A 104 -12.45 -7.26 -1.32
N GLU A 105 -13.38 -6.76 -2.11
CA GLU A 105 -14.79 -7.19 -2.09
C GLU A 105 -14.97 -8.67 -2.45
N ASN A 106 -14.02 -9.26 -3.15
CA ASN A 106 -14.02 -10.67 -3.53
C ASN A 106 -13.38 -11.59 -2.47
N SER A 107 -12.87 -11.05 -1.37
CA SER A 107 -12.13 -11.83 -0.37
C SER A 107 -12.95 -12.98 0.23
N ASP A 108 -14.22 -12.74 0.56
CA ASP A 108 -15.08 -13.77 1.13
C ASP A 108 -15.28 -14.93 0.16
N LYS A 109 -15.55 -14.63 -1.12
CA LYS A 109 -15.74 -15.63 -2.18
C LYS A 109 -14.45 -16.43 -2.41
N ALA A 110 -13.31 -15.75 -2.54
CA ALA A 110 -12.02 -16.39 -2.74
C ALA A 110 -11.63 -17.30 -1.57
N TYR A 111 -11.87 -16.85 -0.34
CA TYR A 111 -11.63 -17.66 0.87
C TYR A 111 -12.50 -18.94 0.88
N LEU A 112 -13.80 -18.80 0.65
CA LEU A 112 -14.73 -19.93 0.68
C LEU A 112 -14.43 -20.97 -0.40
N LEU A 113 -13.89 -20.55 -1.53
CA LEU A 113 -13.45 -21.43 -2.61
C LEU A 113 -12.05 -22.02 -2.40
N GLY A 114 -11.37 -21.69 -1.30
CA GLY A 114 -10.04 -22.22 -1.00
C GLY A 114 -8.93 -21.66 -1.90
N LEU A 115 -9.13 -20.50 -2.49
CA LEU A 115 -8.21 -19.86 -3.42
C LEU A 115 -7.17 -18.96 -2.74
N MET A 116 -7.26 -18.80 -1.42
CA MET A 116 -6.37 -17.94 -0.64
C MET A 116 -5.61 -18.75 0.41
N LEU A 117 -4.33 -18.47 0.56
CA LEU A 117 -3.51 -19.02 1.62
C LEU A 117 -3.30 -17.97 2.72
N GLU A 118 -3.26 -18.42 3.97
CA GLU A 118 -2.91 -17.54 5.08
C GLU A 118 -1.46 -17.05 4.93
N ASN A 119 -1.28 -15.74 5.03
CA ASN A 119 0.04 -15.15 5.11
C ASN A 119 0.45 -15.04 6.59
N ASP A 120 1.16 -16.02 7.10
CA ASP A 120 1.71 -16.07 8.45
C ASP A 120 3.18 -15.59 8.50
N SER A 121 3.74 -15.28 7.34
CA SER A 121 5.09 -14.79 7.17
C SER A 121 5.09 -13.27 6.99
N TYR A 122 6.20 -12.61 7.32
CA TYR A 122 6.37 -11.17 7.08
C TYR A 122 5.41 -10.23 7.84
N GLY A 123 4.89 -10.64 9.01
CA GLY A 123 4.06 -9.79 9.87
C GLY A 123 4.74 -8.50 10.35
N ASP A 124 6.07 -8.46 10.32
CA ASP A 124 6.90 -7.28 10.54
C ASP A 124 6.75 -6.24 9.42
N ILE A 125 6.43 -6.66 8.19
CA ILE A 125 6.21 -5.80 7.04
C ILE A 125 4.72 -5.50 6.88
N TYR A 126 3.87 -6.53 6.87
CA TYR A 126 2.44 -6.40 6.61
C TYR A 126 1.63 -6.22 7.90
N ASN A 127 1.68 -5.02 8.46
CA ASN A 127 1.00 -4.66 9.70
C ASN A 127 0.36 -3.27 9.64
N GLU A 128 -0.49 -2.96 10.62
CA GLU A 128 -1.26 -1.71 10.68
C GLU A 128 -0.39 -0.45 10.80
N ASN A 129 0.85 -0.56 11.29
CA ASN A 129 1.75 0.58 11.44
C ASN A 129 2.35 1.03 10.10
N ILE A 130 2.55 0.09 9.17
CA ILE A 130 3.15 0.34 7.86
C ILE A 130 2.07 0.63 6.82
N TYR A 131 1.04 -0.21 6.74
CA TYR A 131 -0.01 -0.11 5.71
C TYR A 131 -1.27 0.62 6.17
N GLY A 132 -1.39 0.86 7.47
CA GLY A 132 -2.60 1.40 8.06
C GLY A 132 -3.70 0.34 8.26
N LYS A 133 -4.53 0.60 9.28
CA LYS A 133 -5.54 -0.35 9.74
C LYS A 133 -6.55 -0.77 8.69
N ALA A 134 -7.00 0.17 7.85
CA ALA A 134 -8.01 -0.11 6.83
C ALA A 134 -7.47 -1.07 5.76
N ALA A 135 -6.23 -0.88 5.29
CA ALA A 135 -5.60 -1.71 4.30
C ALA A 135 -5.35 -3.14 4.82
N ILE A 136 -4.83 -3.28 6.04
CA ILE A 136 -4.63 -4.60 6.66
C ILE A 136 -5.96 -5.31 6.89
N LYS A 137 -6.98 -4.58 7.36
CA LYS A 137 -8.32 -5.15 7.56
C LYS A 137 -8.94 -5.65 6.25
N SER A 138 -8.78 -4.92 5.14
CA SER A 138 -9.32 -5.32 3.84
C SER A 138 -8.59 -6.54 3.25
N ALA A 139 -7.32 -6.75 3.58
CA ALA A 139 -6.54 -7.91 3.19
C ALA A 139 -6.66 -9.10 4.16
N SER A 140 -7.49 -8.96 5.21
CA SER A 140 -7.67 -9.96 6.26
C SER A 140 -9.07 -10.57 6.24
N TYR A 141 -9.15 -11.83 6.63
CA TYR A 141 -10.40 -12.55 6.83
C TYR A 141 -10.38 -13.28 8.17
N LYS A 142 -11.42 -13.12 8.99
CA LYS A 142 -11.50 -13.72 10.34
C LYS A 142 -10.27 -13.46 11.22
N GLY A 143 -9.69 -12.27 11.10
CA GLY A 143 -8.53 -11.85 11.89
C GLY A 143 -7.18 -12.39 11.43
N LYS A 144 -7.12 -13.03 10.28
CA LYS A 144 -5.90 -13.56 9.66
C LYS A 144 -5.65 -12.86 8.33
N LEU A 145 -4.40 -12.58 8.02
CA LEU A 145 -3.99 -11.96 6.77
C LEU A 145 -3.94 -13.00 5.65
N TYR A 146 -4.58 -12.72 4.52
CA TYR A 146 -4.59 -13.58 3.33
C TYR A 146 -4.09 -12.89 2.07
N GLY A 147 -4.00 -11.57 2.08
CA GLY A 147 -3.54 -10.81 0.94
C GLY A 147 -2.47 -9.80 1.31
N TYR A 148 -1.77 -9.31 0.30
CA TYR A 148 -0.83 -8.22 0.41
C TYR A 148 -1.49 -6.96 -0.13
N PRO A 149 -1.68 -5.90 0.68
CA PRO A 149 -2.24 -4.65 0.20
C PRO A 149 -1.33 -4.03 -0.87
N VAL A 150 -1.85 -3.85 -2.08
CA VAL A 150 -1.12 -3.24 -3.21
C VAL A 150 -1.53 -1.80 -3.41
N SER A 151 -2.84 -1.55 -3.43
CA SER A 151 -3.43 -0.23 -3.54
C SER A 151 -4.62 -0.10 -2.62
N PHE A 152 -4.97 1.13 -2.33
CA PHE A 152 -6.07 1.46 -1.44
C PHE A 152 -6.86 2.61 -2.07
N ASP A 153 -8.13 2.35 -2.29
CA ASP A 153 -9.06 3.33 -2.83
C ASP A 153 -10.10 3.69 -1.78
N MET A 154 -10.40 4.96 -1.66
CA MET A 154 -11.31 5.49 -0.65
C MET A 154 -12.07 6.68 -1.21
N PRO A 155 -13.41 6.68 -1.13
CA PRO A 155 -14.17 7.89 -1.41
C PRO A 155 -13.79 8.99 -0.44
N VAL A 156 -13.47 10.15 -0.96
CA VAL A 156 -13.16 11.33 -0.17
C VAL A 156 -14.12 12.46 -0.53
N MET A 157 -14.54 13.23 0.46
CA MET A 157 -15.28 14.44 0.22
C MET A 157 -14.32 15.63 0.19
N VAL A 158 -14.37 16.37 -0.90
CA VAL A 158 -13.65 17.64 -1.03
C VAL A 158 -14.65 18.78 -0.90
N TYR A 159 -14.42 19.69 0.01
CA TYR A 159 -15.27 20.86 0.21
C TYR A 159 -14.47 22.16 0.22
N ASN A 160 -15.14 23.24 -0.18
CA ASN A 160 -14.54 24.56 -0.17
C ASN A 160 -14.73 25.23 1.20
N LYS A 161 -13.62 25.49 1.90
CA LYS A 161 -13.61 26.11 3.23
C LYS A 161 -14.21 27.52 3.27
N LYS A 162 -14.43 28.17 2.12
CA LYS A 162 -15.14 29.45 2.05
C LYS A 162 -16.63 29.29 2.44
N TYR A 163 -17.22 28.11 2.16
CA TYR A 163 -18.66 27.87 2.35
C TYR A 163 -18.97 26.94 3.53
N ALA A 164 -17.99 26.15 3.97
CA ALA A 164 -18.11 25.26 5.12
C ALA A 164 -16.81 25.24 5.91
N SER A 165 -16.87 25.49 7.20
CA SER A 165 -15.69 25.47 8.09
C SER A 165 -15.23 24.05 8.40
N SER A 166 -16.18 23.14 8.57
CA SER A 166 -15.98 21.70 8.72
C SER A 166 -17.13 20.95 8.05
N VAL A 167 -16.94 19.67 7.77
CA VAL A 167 -17.96 18.76 7.27
C VAL A 167 -17.65 17.38 7.86
N ASP A 168 -18.17 17.11 9.05
CA ASP A 168 -17.85 15.89 9.80
C ASP A 168 -18.96 14.84 9.74
N SER A 169 -20.13 15.20 9.21
CA SER A 169 -21.26 14.29 9.10
C SER A 169 -22.17 14.63 7.92
N TYR A 170 -22.91 13.62 7.44
CA TYR A 170 -23.95 13.82 6.43
C TYR A 170 -25.04 14.80 6.86
N TYR A 171 -25.34 14.86 8.16
CA TYR A 171 -26.31 15.81 8.72
C TYR A 171 -25.83 17.27 8.57
N GLU A 172 -24.56 17.54 8.81
CA GLU A 172 -23.98 18.88 8.59
C GLU A 172 -24.00 19.28 7.12
N ILE A 173 -23.68 18.34 6.22
CA ILE A 173 -23.80 18.57 4.77
C ILE A 173 -25.21 19.01 4.42
N LYS A 174 -26.20 18.27 4.91
CA LYS A 174 -27.62 18.59 4.68
C LYS A 174 -27.99 19.96 5.21
N GLN A 175 -27.56 20.31 6.43
CA GLN A 175 -27.81 21.63 7.00
C GLN A 175 -27.15 22.74 6.18
N ILE A 176 -25.93 22.58 5.73
CA ILE A 176 -25.27 23.58 4.87
C ILE A 176 -26.03 23.73 3.57
N SER A 177 -26.48 22.63 2.96
CA SER A 177 -27.27 22.66 1.74
C SER A 177 -28.62 23.32 1.90
N ASP A 178 -29.34 22.97 2.96
CA ASP A 178 -30.70 23.55 3.25
C ASP A 178 -30.64 25.03 3.57
N ASN A 179 -29.56 25.52 4.16
CA ASN A 179 -29.38 26.93 4.54
C ASN A 179 -28.64 27.75 3.47
N TYR A 180 -28.21 27.12 2.36
CA TYR A 180 -27.49 27.82 1.33
C TYR A 180 -28.35 28.85 0.60
N GLN A 181 -27.86 30.09 0.52
CA GLN A 181 -28.49 31.18 -0.18
C GLN A 181 -27.67 31.59 -1.39
N VAL A 182 -28.31 31.70 -2.55
CA VAL A 182 -27.66 32.23 -3.74
C VAL A 182 -27.54 33.73 -3.62
N THR A 183 -26.33 34.26 -3.75
CA THR A 183 -26.03 35.70 -3.71
C THR A 183 -25.36 36.09 -5.03
N GLU A 184 -25.15 37.41 -5.24
CA GLU A 184 -24.41 37.89 -6.42
C GLU A 184 -22.99 37.32 -6.48
N GLU A 185 -22.36 37.11 -5.33
CA GLU A 185 -20.96 36.57 -5.24
C GLU A 185 -20.88 35.09 -5.60
N ASN A 186 -21.91 34.31 -5.34
CA ASN A 186 -21.95 32.86 -5.54
C ASN A 186 -22.94 32.37 -6.61
N GLN A 187 -23.45 33.28 -7.43
CA GLN A 187 -24.52 33.01 -8.43
C GLN A 187 -24.20 31.86 -9.40
N ASN A 188 -22.93 31.53 -9.57
CA ASN A 188 -22.46 30.40 -10.41
C ASN A 188 -22.57 29.05 -9.69
N ILE A 189 -22.80 29.04 -8.37
CA ILE A 189 -22.92 27.82 -7.56
C ILE A 189 -24.39 27.59 -7.28
N LYS A 190 -25.01 26.73 -8.07
CA LYS A 190 -26.47 26.50 -7.96
C LYS A 190 -26.82 25.51 -6.85
N LYS A 191 -25.88 24.66 -6.45
CA LYS A 191 -26.03 23.66 -5.38
C LYS A 191 -24.75 23.58 -4.57
N VAL A 192 -24.89 23.30 -3.29
CA VAL A 192 -23.78 23.10 -2.36
C VAL A 192 -23.32 21.65 -2.34
N PHE A 193 -24.23 20.77 -2.71
CA PHE A 193 -24.03 19.33 -2.75
C PHE A 193 -24.88 18.69 -3.86
N ASP A 194 -24.30 17.77 -4.61
CA ASP A 194 -24.95 16.92 -5.62
C ASP A 194 -24.98 15.48 -5.19
#